data_4cc32b1a33c87b33f463f6a4a8f77332
#
_entry.id   4cc32b1a33c87b33f463f6a4a8f77332
#
_cell.length_a   1.000
_cell.length_b   1.000
_cell.length_c   1.000
_cell.angle_alpha   90.00
_cell.angle_beta   90.00
_cell.angle_gamma   90.00
#
_symmetry.space_group_name_H-M   'P 1'
#
loop_
_entity.id
_entity.type
_entity.pdbx_description
1 polymer ?
#
loop_
_entity_poly.entity_id
_entity_poly.type
_entity_poly.pdbx_seq_one_letter_code
_entity_poly.pdbx_strand_id
1 'polypeptide(L)'
;MAKTYKPTSGMASAAKRALKWKSEGKAGGTLVGLARANQLKDRDPLSASVVLRMYSFFSRHEVDKKATGFYSGQEGFPSKGRVAWDLWGGDGGYSWSSAKRNQIMRDRENKALQLVRLAQKGMISKPLRMMAAQVIENYANENISEDLEAFGQFMYHAELLRNDHLDIYLLDLHRVEQPYRDILIDVFSELDDMHSEDEDIDDEDSDLDTPL
;
A
#
# COMPACT_ATOMS: atom_id res chain seq x y z
N MET A 1 -0.51 -2.76 -14.37
CA MET A 1 -0.77 -1.46 -13.67
C MET A 1 -1.11 -1.71 -12.20
N ALA A 2 -0.50 -0.95 -11.29
CA ALA A 2 -0.78 -1.06 -9.86
C ALA A 2 -2.25 -0.73 -9.54
N LYS A 3 -2.88 -1.54 -8.70
CA LYS A 3 -4.28 -1.37 -8.27
C LYS A 3 -4.45 -0.09 -7.47
N THR A 4 -5.42 0.74 -7.86
CA THR A 4 -5.77 1.98 -7.17
C THR A 4 -7.19 1.94 -6.62
N TYR A 5 -7.48 2.82 -5.65
CA TYR A 5 -8.73 2.85 -4.90
C TYR A 5 -9.34 4.25 -4.94
N LYS A 6 -10.51 4.39 -5.53
CA LYS A 6 -11.17 5.70 -5.69
C LYS A 6 -11.91 6.09 -4.40
N PRO A 7 -11.64 7.29 -3.82
CA PRO A 7 -12.34 7.79 -2.65
C PRO A 7 -13.82 8.04 -2.91
N THR A 8 -14.65 7.98 -1.85
CA THR A 8 -16.10 8.25 -1.95
C THR A 8 -16.39 9.75 -1.96
N SER A 9 -17.60 10.13 -2.39
CA SER A 9 -18.07 11.53 -2.33
C SER A 9 -18.16 12.05 -0.88
N GLY A 10 -18.51 11.19 0.08
CA GLY A 10 -18.53 11.55 1.51
C GLY A 10 -17.16 11.94 2.04
N MET A 11 -16.11 11.20 1.64
CA MET A 11 -14.72 11.55 1.97
C MET A 11 -14.30 12.89 1.37
N ALA A 12 -14.69 13.15 0.11
CA ALA A 12 -14.42 14.42 -0.56
C ALA A 12 -15.11 15.58 0.17
N SER A 13 -16.34 15.38 0.64
CA SER A 13 -17.09 16.39 1.40
C SER A 13 -16.43 16.71 2.75
N ALA A 14 -15.95 15.68 3.49
CA ALA A 14 -15.21 15.87 4.73
C ALA A 14 -13.90 16.64 4.49
N ALA A 15 -13.14 16.25 3.48
CA ALA A 15 -11.90 16.92 3.11
C ALA A 15 -12.11 18.39 2.73
N LYS A 16 -13.13 18.69 1.91
CA LYS A 16 -13.50 20.07 1.55
C LYS A 16 -13.84 20.90 2.78
N ARG A 17 -14.61 20.35 3.72
CA ARG A 17 -14.96 21.01 4.99
C ARG A 17 -13.71 21.32 5.82
N ALA A 18 -12.80 20.37 5.97
CA ALA A 18 -11.55 20.57 6.71
C ALA A 18 -10.64 21.61 6.04
N LEU A 19 -10.52 21.60 4.72
CA LEU A 19 -9.77 22.61 3.97
C LEU A 19 -10.36 24.02 4.17
N LYS A 20 -11.69 24.14 4.22
CA LYS A 20 -12.36 25.40 4.56
C LYS A 20 -12.01 25.86 5.97
N TRP A 21 -12.07 24.98 6.99
CA TRP A 21 -11.64 25.33 8.34
C TRP A 21 -10.18 25.77 8.40
N LYS A 22 -9.29 25.13 7.60
CA LYS A 22 -7.89 25.56 7.51
C LYS A 22 -7.75 26.95 6.92
N SER A 23 -8.51 27.30 5.88
CA SER A 23 -8.52 28.65 5.31
C SER A 23 -9.09 29.72 6.29
N GLU A 24 -9.95 29.30 7.21
CA GLU A 24 -10.49 30.15 8.30
C GLU A 24 -9.54 30.22 9.53
N GLY A 25 -8.32 29.68 9.44
CA GLY A 25 -7.32 29.72 10.50
C GLY A 25 -7.50 28.69 11.61
N LYS A 26 -8.39 27.72 11.45
CA LYS A 26 -8.57 26.66 12.47
C LYS A 26 -7.31 25.78 12.57
N ALA A 27 -6.91 25.53 13.83
CA ALA A 27 -5.75 24.70 14.13
C ALA A 27 -6.06 23.20 13.90
N GLY A 28 -5.02 22.39 13.67
CA GLY A 28 -5.10 20.95 13.51
C GLY A 28 -4.64 20.48 12.13
N GLY A 29 -4.25 19.21 12.08
CA GLY A 29 -3.68 18.58 10.88
C GLY A 29 -2.22 18.97 10.62
N THR A 30 -1.60 18.23 9.73
CA THR A 30 -0.20 18.39 9.28
C THR A 30 -0.17 18.68 7.78
N LEU A 31 1.01 18.99 7.23
CA LEU A 31 1.19 19.15 5.77
C LEU A 31 0.78 17.87 5.02
N VAL A 32 1.07 16.70 5.58
CA VAL A 32 0.62 15.41 5.00
C VAL A 32 -0.89 15.31 4.98
N GLY A 33 -1.57 15.73 6.06
CA GLY A 33 -3.04 15.77 6.11
C GLY A 33 -3.63 16.74 5.07
N LEU A 34 -3.00 17.90 4.87
CA LEU A 34 -3.43 18.86 3.84
C LEU A 34 -3.27 18.28 2.42
N ALA A 35 -2.13 17.65 2.13
CA ALA A 35 -1.90 16.97 0.85
C ALA A 35 -2.96 15.86 0.63
N ARG A 36 -3.27 15.08 1.66
CA ARG A 36 -4.31 14.06 1.61
C ARG A 36 -5.68 14.66 1.32
N ALA A 37 -6.06 15.73 2.01
CA ALA A 37 -7.35 16.40 1.79
C ALA A 37 -7.49 16.92 0.35
N ASN A 38 -6.41 17.42 -0.26
CA ASN A 38 -6.42 17.84 -1.65
C ASN A 38 -6.69 16.67 -2.62
N GLN A 39 -6.06 15.51 -2.42
CA GLN A 39 -6.35 14.31 -3.20
C GLN A 39 -7.79 13.82 -3.00
N LEU A 40 -8.28 13.84 -1.76
CA LEU A 40 -9.63 13.38 -1.43
C LEU A 40 -10.71 14.29 -2.00
N LYS A 41 -10.54 15.62 -1.97
CA LYS A 41 -11.54 16.58 -2.50
C LYS A 41 -11.82 16.38 -3.98
N ASP A 42 -10.79 15.98 -4.74
CA ASP A 42 -10.86 15.73 -6.19
C ASP A 42 -11.13 14.25 -6.50
N ARG A 43 -11.14 13.41 -5.46
CA ARG A 43 -11.36 11.96 -5.55
C ARG A 43 -10.30 11.27 -6.40
N ASP A 44 -9.06 11.72 -6.30
CA ASP A 44 -7.93 11.09 -6.99
C ASP A 44 -7.78 9.63 -6.58
N PRO A 45 -7.48 8.72 -7.50
CA PRO A 45 -7.21 7.33 -7.17
C PRO A 45 -6.00 7.22 -6.22
N LEU A 46 -6.15 6.44 -5.15
CA LEU A 46 -5.13 6.27 -4.11
C LEU A 46 -4.47 4.90 -4.23
N SER A 47 -3.16 4.82 -4.02
CA SER A 47 -2.43 3.55 -3.96
C SER A 47 -2.77 2.75 -2.69
N ALA A 48 -2.45 1.45 -2.69
CA ALA A 48 -2.63 0.59 -1.52
C ALA A 48 -1.88 1.12 -0.29
N SER A 49 -0.64 1.60 -0.44
CA SER A 49 0.16 2.16 0.65
C SER A 49 -0.50 3.39 1.29
N VAL A 50 -1.11 4.23 0.47
CA VAL A 50 -1.88 5.39 0.95
C VAL A 50 -3.11 4.97 1.74
N VAL A 51 -3.86 3.98 1.27
CA VAL A 51 -5.04 3.45 1.98
C VAL A 51 -4.65 2.86 3.34
N LEU A 52 -3.57 2.09 3.40
CA LEU A 52 -3.05 1.53 4.65
C LEU A 52 -2.61 2.62 5.63
N ARG A 53 -1.95 3.68 5.14
CA ARG A 53 -1.58 4.84 5.94
C ARG A 53 -2.79 5.59 6.49
N MET A 54 -3.87 5.70 5.70
CA MET A 54 -5.13 6.29 6.15
C MET A 54 -5.74 5.47 7.29
N TYR A 55 -5.80 4.14 7.15
CA TYR A 55 -6.28 3.27 8.21
C TYR A 55 -5.44 3.43 9.49
N SER A 56 -4.12 3.42 9.38
CA SER A 56 -3.21 3.60 10.52
C SER A 56 -3.39 4.96 11.21
N PHE A 57 -3.62 6.03 10.44
CA PHE A 57 -3.96 7.34 11.00
C PHE A 57 -5.23 7.26 11.84
N PHE A 58 -6.33 6.77 11.28
CA PHE A 58 -7.61 6.70 11.97
C PHE A 58 -7.56 5.84 13.24
N SER A 59 -6.90 4.69 13.18
CA SER A 59 -6.77 3.78 14.33
C SER A 59 -6.04 4.45 15.52
N ARG A 60 -5.01 5.25 15.26
CA ARG A 60 -4.29 5.98 16.31
C ARG A 60 -5.07 7.18 16.84
N HIS A 61 -5.87 7.84 15.99
CA HIS A 61 -6.56 9.09 16.31
C HIS A 61 -8.04 8.93 16.65
N GLU A 62 -8.54 7.70 16.75
CA GLU A 62 -9.93 7.45 17.16
C GLU A 62 -10.22 7.99 18.57
N VAL A 63 -9.21 8.03 19.44
CA VAL A 63 -9.30 8.62 20.78
C VAL A 63 -9.67 10.10 20.75
N ASP A 64 -9.32 10.83 19.71
CA ASP A 64 -9.61 12.26 19.55
C ASP A 64 -11.12 12.55 19.50
N LYS A 65 -11.93 11.56 19.13
CA LYS A 65 -13.40 11.66 19.15
C LYS A 65 -13.99 11.90 20.55
N LYS A 66 -13.23 11.57 21.59
CA LYS A 66 -13.65 11.78 22.99
C LYS A 66 -13.37 13.19 23.49
N ALA A 67 -12.59 13.99 22.75
CA ALA A 67 -12.25 15.35 23.15
C ALA A 67 -13.40 16.31 22.91
N THR A 68 -13.54 17.32 23.79
CA THR A 68 -14.50 18.42 23.63
C THR A 68 -14.25 19.14 22.31
N GLY A 69 -15.33 19.54 21.63
CA GLY A 69 -15.25 20.22 20.34
C GLY A 69 -15.03 19.28 19.14
N PHE A 70 -15.08 17.96 19.32
CA PHE A 70 -15.01 17.04 18.19
C PHE A 70 -16.34 17.00 17.41
N TYR A 71 -17.48 17.07 18.08
CA TYR A 71 -18.80 17.04 17.44
C TYR A 71 -19.41 18.44 17.33
N SER A 72 -20.17 18.64 16.27
CA SER A 72 -20.91 19.89 16.06
C SER A 72 -21.82 20.17 17.24
N GLY A 73 -21.91 21.47 17.67
CA GLY A 73 -22.68 21.91 18.82
C GLY A 73 -21.87 21.85 20.13
N GLN A 74 -20.70 21.26 20.17
CA GLN A 74 -19.84 21.33 21.35
C GLN A 74 -19.02 22.63 21.37
N GLU A 75 -18.70 23.10 22.57
CA GLU A 75 -17.77 24.22 22.74
C GLU A 75 -16.42 23.92 22.08
N GLY A 76 -15.84 24.93 21.41
CA GLY A 76 -14.57 24.81 20.73
C GLY A 76 -14.59 23.97 19.41
N PHE A 77 -15.78 23.68 18.87
CA PHE A 77 -15.89 23.02 17.58
C PHE A 77 -15.42 23.93 16.42
N PRO A 78 -14.65 23.41 15.43
CA PRO A 78 -14.03 22.11 15.40
C PRO A 78 -12.72 22.08 16.22
N SER A 79 -12.53 21.02 17.03
CA SER A 79 -11.26 20.76 17.71
C SER A 79 -10.12 20.46 16.72
N LYS A 80 -8.86 20.55 17.18
CA LYS A 80 -7.69 20.18 16.36
C LYS A 80 -7.79 18.76 15.83
N GLY A 81 -8.24 17.82 16.66
CA GLY A 81 -8.46 16.42 16.29
C GLY A 81 -9.56 16.28 15.23
N ARG A 82 -10.66 17.04 15.33
CA ARG A 82 -11.73 17.05 14.32
C ARG A 82 -11.25 17.57 12.97
N VAL A 83 -10.48 18.65 12.95
CA VAL A 83 -9.87 19.16 11.70
C VAL A 83 -8.97 18.11 11.07
N ALA A 84 -8.08 17.51 11.87
CA ALA A 84 -7.20 16.44 11.39
C ALA A 84 -8.00 15.25 10.85
N TRP A 85 -9.03 14.79 11.57
CA TRP A 85 -9.90 13.69 11.18
C TRP A 85 -10.57 13.91 9.81
N ASP A 86 -11.11 15.10 9.59
CA ASP A 86 -11.78 15.45 8.35
C ASP A 86 -10.80 15.67 7.17
N LEU A 87 -9.56 16.11 7.41
CA LEU A 87 -8.51 16.17 6.39
C LEU A 87 -8.20 14.79 5.78
N TRP A 88 -8.39 13.72 6.54
CA TRP A 88 -8.21 12.33 6.09
C TRP A 88 -9.51 11.69 5.58
N GLY A 89 -10.61 12.44 5.48
CA GLY A 89 -11.87 11.97 4.90
C GLY A 89 -12.99 11.68 5.90
N GLY A 90 -12.81 12.04 7.18
CA GLY A 90 -13.83 11.90 8.23
C GLY A 90 -14.17 10.43 8.54
N ASP A 91 -15.35 10.20 9.14
CA ASP A 91 -15.82 8.85 9.47
C ASP A 91 -15.99 7.97 8.22
N GLY A 92 -16.35 8.58 7.08
CA GLY A 92 -16.40 7.89 5.80
C GLY A 92 -15.02 7.39 5.36
N GLY A 93 -13.97 8.19 5.62
CA GLY A 93 -12.57 7.82 5.37
C GLY A 93 -12.12 6.64 6.23
N TYR A 94 -12.48 6.64 7.51
CA TYR A 94 -12.15 5.53 8.41
C TYR A 94 -12.82 4.22 7.97
N SER A 95 -14.13 4.23 7.78
CA SER A 95 -14.87 3.04 7.34
C SER A 95 -14.38 2.52 5.99
N TRP A 96 -14.15 3.42 5.04
CA TRP A 96 -13.66 3.08 3.71
C TRP A 96 -12.25 2.50 3.75
N SER A 97 -11.30 3.13 4.45
CA SER A 97 -9.93 2.65 4.54
C SER A 97 -9.84 1.32 5.28
N SER A 98 -10.66 1.10 6.32
CA SER A 98 -10.77 -0.19 7.01
C SER A 98 -11.23 -1.31 6.07
N ALA A 99 -12.31 -1.07 5.30
CA ALA A 99 -12.81 -2.04 4.34
C ALA A 99 -11.80 -2.33 3.22
N LYS A 100 -11.11 -1.29 2.72
CA LYS A 100 -10.08 -1.44 1.68
C LYS A 100 -8.83 -2.11 2.21
N ARG A 101 -8.39 -1.83 3.44
CA ARG A 101 -7.31 -2.57 4.10
C ARG A 101 -7.58 -4.07 4.11
N ASN A 102 -8.78 -4.47 4.52
CA ASN A 102 -9.13 -5.90 4.55
C ASN A 102 -9.14 -6.53 3.14
N GLN A 103 -9.51 -5.77 2.12
CA GLN A 103 -9.41 -6.20 0.73
C GLN A 103 -7.94 -6.34 0.30
N ILE A 104 -7.10 -5.33 0.58
CA ILE A 104 -5.67 -5.34 0.26
C ILE A 104 -4.98 -6.54 0.91
N MET A 105 -5.25 -6.80 2.20
CA MET A 105 -4.66 -7.94 2.91
C MET A 105 -5.07 -9.28 2.32
N ARG A 106 -6.33 -9.46 1.94
CA ARG A 106 -6.78 -10.69 1.26
C ARG A 106 -6.15 -10.84 -0.13
N ASP A 107 -6.05 -9.76 -0.89
CA ASP A 107 -5.41 -9.79 -2.21
C ASP A 107 -3.93 -10.20 -2.10
N ARG A 108 -3.20 -9.67 -1.10
CA ARG A 108 -1.81 -10.03 -0.79
C ARG A 108 -1.67 -11.50 -0.36
N GLU A 109 -2.55 -11.97 0.51
CA GLU A 109 -2.57 -13.38 0.94
C GLU A 109 -2.82 -14.32 -0.24
N ASN A 110 -3.78 -14.00 -1.10
CA ASN A 110 -4.05 -14.78 -2.30
C ASN A 110 -2.87 -14.80 -3.27
N LYS A 111 -2.18 -13.67 -3.46
CA LYS A 111 -0.95 -13.60 -4.27
C LYS A 111 0.16 -14.45 -3.67
N ALA A 112 0.39 -14.38 -2.37
CA ALA A 112 1.37 -15.23 -1.68
C ALA A 112 1.08 -16.72 -1.90
N LEU A 113 -0.19 -17.14 -1.78
CA LEU A 113 -0.60 -18.52 -2.05
C LEU A 113 -0.39 -18.92 -3.51
N GLN A 114 -0.62 -18.01 -4.45
CA GLN A 114 -0.35 -18.24 -5.88
C GLN A 114 1.15 -18.46 -6.13
N LEU A 115 2.00 -17.61 -5.55
CA LEU A 115 3.47 -17.76 -5.65
C LEU A 115 3.95 -19.09 -5.08
N VAL A 116 3.42 -19.53 -3.94
CA VAL A 116 3.71 -20.86 -3.38
C VAL A 116 3.38 -21.96 -4.39
N ARG A 117 2.22 -21.88 -5.04
CA ARG A 117 1.82 -22.88 -6.06
C ARG A 117 2.71 -22.86 -7.29
N LEU A 118 3.12 -21.69 -7.76
CA LEU A 118 4.05 -21.55 -8.89
C LEU A 118 5.44 -22.09 -8.54
N ALA A 119 5.92 -21.81 -7.34
CA ALA A 119 7.18 -22.35 -6.83
C ALA A 119 7.18 -23.88 -6.78
N GLN A 120 6.12 -24.48 -6.21
CA GLN A 120 5.96 -25.94 -6.12
C GLN A 120 5.93 -26.61 -7.51
N LYS A 121 5.50 -25.88 -8.54
CA LYS A 121 5.50 -26.35 -9.94
C LYS A 121 6.81 -26.08 -10.67
N GLY A 122 7.81 -25.46 -10.03
CA GLY A 122 9.08 -25.08 -10.67
C GLY A 122 8.92 -23.96 -11.72
N MET A 123 7.83 -23.18 -11.67
CA MET A 123 7.52 -22.15 -12.67
C MET A 123 8.18 -20.81 -12.39
N ILE A 124 8.81 -20.62 -11.23
CA ILE A 124 9.54 -19.38 -10.93
C ILE A 124 10.97 -19.52 -11.45
N SER A 125 11.25 -18.83 -12.54
CA SER A 125 12.54 -18.89 -13.22
C SER A 125 13.68 -18.29 -12.38
N LYS A 126 14.93 -18.70 -12.66
CA LYS A 126 16.12 -18.13 -12.01
C LYS A 126 16.23 -16.62 -12.23
N PRO A 127 16.03 -16.06 -13.44
CA PRO A 127 16.06 -14.61 -13.64
C PRO A 127 15.07 -13.86 -12.73
N LEU A 128 13.84 -14.33 -12.64
CA LEU A 128 12.80 -13.70 -11.79
C LEU A 128 13.21 -13.70 -10.31
N ARG A 129 13.78 -14.81 -9.81
CA ARG A 129 14.30 -14.86 -8.43
C ARG A 129 15.45 -13.88 -8.19
N MET A 130 16.36 -13.76 -9.16
CA MET A 130 17.49 -12.82 -9.06
C MET A 130 17.02 -11.36 -9.04
N MET A 131 16.02 -11.03 -9.86
CA MET A 131 15.40 -9.68 -9.87
C MET A 131 14.72 -9.40 -8.54
N ALA A 132 13.92 -10.32 -8.01
CA ALA A 132 13.26 -10.19 -6.73
C ALA A 132 14.27 -9.99 -5.58
N ALA A 133 15.36 -10.77 -5.55
CA ALA A 133 16.42 -10.60 -4.57
C ALA A 133 17.05 -9.20 -4.65
N GLN A 134 17.32 -8.69 -5.84
CA GLN A 134 17.87 -7.34 -6.02
C GLN A 134 16.92 -6.23 -5.53
N VAL A 135 15.62 -6.35 -5.82
CA VAL A 135 14.61 -5.39 -5.35
C VAL A 135 14.54 -5.38 -3.82
N ILE A 136 14.58 -6.56 -3.18
CA ILE A 136 14.57 -6.69 -1.72
C ILE A 136 15.81 -6.01 -1.12
N GLU A 137 16.99 -6.24 -1.67
CA GLU A 137 18.23 -5.62 -1.20
C GLU A 137 18.24 -4.09 -1.36
N ASN A 138 17.81 -3.60 -2.53
CA ASN A 138 17.72 -2.17 -2.78
C ASN A 138 16.77 -1.52 -1.77
N TYR A 139 15.60 -2.12 -1.54
CA TYR A 139 14.66 -1.62 -0.55
C TYR A 139 15.27 -1.58 0.86
N ALA A 140 15.97 -2.65 1.28
CA ALA A 140 16.61 -2.72 2.58
C ALA A 140 17.66 -1.61 2.76
N ASN A 141 18.51 -1.41 1.77
CA ASN A 141 19.54 -0.38 1.80
C ASN A 141 18.98 1.05 1.85
N GLU A 142 17.89 1.30 1.14
CA GLU A 142 17.31 2.64 1.03
C GLU A 142 16.40 3.00 2.22
N ASN A 143 15.71 2.03 2.83
CA ASN A 143 14.60 2.32 3.72
C ASN A 143 14.75 1.79 5.15
N ILE A 144 15.62 0.79 5.39
CA ILE A 144 15.72 0.10 6.69
C ILE A 144 17.16 -0.13 7.16
N SER A 145 18.13 0.57 6.60
CA SER A 145 19.55 0.43 6.95
C SER A 145 19.86 0.74 8.42
N GLU A 146 19.03 1.52 9.11
CA GLU A 146 19.18 1.86 10.53
C GLU A 146 18.58 0.81 11.48
N ASP A 147 17.65 -0.03 11.01
CA ASP A 147 17.07 -1.14 11.76
C ASP A 147 17.82 -2.44 11.42
N LEU A 148 18.85 -2.75 12.19
CA LEU A 148 19.75 -3.89 11.92
C LEU A 148 19.02 -5.25 11.92
N GLU A 149 17.97 -5.42 12.72
CA GLU A 149 17.22 -6.67 12.79
C GLU A 149 16.35 -6.83 11.51
N ALA A 150 15.58 -5.83 11.17
CA ALA A 150 14.78 -5.82 9.96
C ALA A 150 15.67 -5.91 8.70
N PHE A 151 16.78 -5.18 8.66
CA PHE A 151 17.74 -5.24 7.56
C PHE A 151 18.29 -6.66 7.39
N GLY A 152 18.70 -7.32 8.49
CA GLY A 152 19.18 -8.69 8.46
C GLY A 152 18.13 -9.67 7.91
N GLN A 153 16.85 -9.51 8.27
CA GLN A 153 15.76 -10.33 7.74
C GLN A 153 15.58 -10.16 6.23
N PHE A 154 15.63 -8.93 5.71
CA PHE A 154 15.51 -8.68 4.28
C PHE A 154 16.68 -9.27 3.49
N MET A 155 17.91 -9.09 3.97
CA MET A 155 19.10 -9.65 3.33
C MET A 155 19.06 -11.20 3.32
N TYR A 156 18.60 -11.82 4.40
CA TYR A 156 18.38 -13.26 4.47
C TYR A 156 17.39 -13.75 3.42
N HIS A 157 16.24 -13.07 3.27
CA HIS A 157 15.24 -13.43 2.25
C HIS A 157 15.76 -13.25 0.81
N ALA A 158 16.53 -12.19 0.55
CA ALA A 158 17.19 -12.02 -0.74
C ALA A 158 18.17 -13.16 -1.04
N GLU A 159 18.92 -13.61 -0.05
CA GLU A 159 19.87 -14.74 -0.20
C GLU A 159 19.16 -16.07 -0.45
N LEU A 160 18.03 -16.33 0.21
CA LEU A 160 17.21 -17.51 -0.05
C LEU A 160 16.78 -17.59 -1.53
N LEU A 161 16.38 -16.46 -2.11
CA LEU A 161 15.99 -16.39 -3.52
C LEU A 161 17.17 -16.65 -4.47
N ARG A 162 18.36 -16.12 -4.15
CA ARG A 162 19.57 -16.34 -4.95
C ARG A 162 20.03 -17.78 -4.96
N ASN A 163 19.92 -18.45 -3.82
CA ASN A 163 20.40 -19.82 -3.61
C ASN A 163 19.35 -20.89 -3.90
N ASP A 164 18.25 -20.54 -4.57
CA ASP A 164 17.18 -21.47 -4.95
C ASP A 164 16.41 -22.10 -3.78
N HIS A 165 16.42 -21.45 -2.62
CA HIS A 165 15.67 -21.88 -1.43
C HIS A 165 14.29 -21.24 -1.36
N LEU A 166 13.55 -21.34 -2.47
CA LEU A 166 12.25 -20.69 -2.60
C LEU A 166 11.19 -21.27 -1.65
N ASP A 167 11.26 -22.55 -1.34
CA ASP A 167 10.44 -23.23 -0.36
C ASP A 167 10.65 -22.65 1.06
N ILE A 168 11.90 -22.44 1.45
CA ILE A 168 12.26 -21.82 2.73
C ILE A 168 11.81 -20.36 2.75
N TYR A 169 12.05 -19.60 1.67
CA TYR A 169 11.59 -18.22 1.53
C TYR A 169 10.09 -18.09 1.81
N LEU A 170 9.28 -18.95 1.17
CA LEU A 170 7.83 -18.91 1.30
C LEU A 170 7.35 -19.35 2.70
N LEU A 171 8.01 -20.31 3.33
CA LEU A 171 7.72 -20.72 4.70
C LEU A 171 8.05 -19.63 5.71
N ASP A 172 9.17 -18.94 5.52
CA ASP A 172 9.61 -17.91 6.46
C ASP A 172 8.87 -16.58 6.30
N LEU A 173 8.25 -16.29 5.14
CA LEU A 173 7.38 -15.12 4.97
C LEU A 173 6.28 -15.03 6.04
N HIS A 174 5.77 -16.18 6.50
CA HIS A 174 4.76 -16.20 7.58
C HIS A 174 5.30 -15.79 8.94
N ARG A 175 6.63 -15.83 9.13
CA ARG A 175 7.30 -15.47 10.37
C ARG A 175 7.74 -14.01 10.42
N VAL A 176 7.80 -13.36 9.26
CA VAL A 176 8.16 -11.94 9.17
C VAL A 176 7.01 -11.08 9.67
N GLU A 177 7.29 -10.15 10.57
CA GLU A 177 6.29 -9.22 11.10
C GLU A 177 5.86 -8.19 10.05
N GLN A 178 4.62 -7.70 10.20
CA GLN A 178 4.18 -6.55 9.42
C GLN A 178 4.86 -5.27 9.96
N PRO A 179 5.22 -4.30 9.09
CA PRO A 179 4.87 -4.19 7.67
C PRO A 179 5.82 -4.92 6.70
N TYR A 180 6.90 -5.50 7.16
CA TYR A 180 7.97 -6.04 6.30
C TYR A 180 7.51 -7.22 5.44
N ARG A 181 6.66 -8.09 5.97
CA ARG A 181 6.07 -9.19 5.20
C ARG A 181 5.32 -8.70 3.97
N ASP A 182 4.58 -7.61 4.10
CA ASP A 182 3.81 -7.04 3.00
C ASP A 182 4.72 -6.56 1.86
N ILE A 183 5.87 -6.00 2.20
CA ILE A 183 6.87 -5.54 1.22
C ILE A 183 7.47 -6.73 0.48
N LEU A 184 7.84 -7.79 1.19
CA LEU A 184 8.40 -9.00 0.59
C LEU A 184 7.41 -9.69 -0.37
N ILE A 185 6.10 -9.63 -0.08
CA ILE A 185 5.04 -10.14 -0.95
C ILE A 185 4.85 -9.24 -2.18
N ASP A 186 4.84 -7.92 -1.99
CA ASP A 186 4.60 -6.95 -3.06
C ASP A 186 5.71 -6.96 -4.12
N VAL A 187 6.97 -7.26 -3.76
CA VAL A 187 8.11 -7.41 -4.69
C VAL A 187 7.79 -8.39 -5.82
N PHE A 188 7.22 -9.57 -5.50
CA PHE A 188 6.85 -10.54 -6.52
C PHE A 188 5.65 -10.09 -7.37
N SER A 189 4.75 -9.31 -6.79
CA SER A 189 3.58 -8.81 -7.51
C SER A 189 3.93 -7.81 -8.60
N GLU A 190 4.93 -6.96 -8.35
CA GLU A 190 5.41 -5.99 -9.33
C GLU A 190 6.19 -6.67 -10.47
N LEU A 191 6.94 -7.71 -10.15
CA LEU A 191 7.72 -8.46 -11.14
C LEU A 191 6.84 -9.36 -12.04
N ASP A 192 5.74 -9.90 -11.52
CA ASP A 192 4.77 -10.68 -12.29
C ASP A 192 4.04 -9.80 -13.33
N ASP A 193 3.66 -8.58 -12.92
CA ASP A 193 3.05 -7.59 -13.83
C ASP A 193 4.02 -7.16 -14.94
N MET A 194 5.34 -7.05 -14.68
CA MET A 194 6.35 -6.71 -15.68
C MET A 194 6.61 -7.85 -16.69
N HIS A 195 6.55 -9.11 -16.23
CA HIS A 195 6.81 -10.27 -17.08
C HIS A 195 5.65 -10.60 -18.02
N SER A 196 4.41 -10.30 -17.62
CA SER A 196 3.24 -10.47 -18.46
C SER A 196 3.14 -9.45 -19.60
N GLU A 197 3.75 -8.26 -19.46
CA GLU A 197 3.80 -7.25 -20.52
C GLU A 197 4.82 -7.60 -21.62
N ASP A 198 5.87 -8.37 -21.31
CA ASP A 198 6.89 -8.80 -22.28
C ASP A 198 6.43 -10.02 -23.13
N GLU A 199 5.54 -10.88 -22.63
CA GLU A 199 5.01 -12.02 -23.38
C GLU A 199 3.97 -11.62 -24.43
N ASP A 200 3.27 -10.47 -24.27
CA ASP A 200 2.28 -9.97 -25.22
C ASP A 200 2.90 -9.29 -26.48
N ILE A 201 4.23 -9.05 -26.48
CA ILE A 201 4.93 -8.36 -27.60
C ILE A 201 5.44 -9.33 -28.68
N ASP A 202 5.63 -10.60 -28.36
CA ASP A 202 6.21 -11.58 -29.28
C ASP A 202 5.19 -12.25 -30.23
N ASP A 203 3.88 -12.07 -30.04
CA ASP A 203 2.85 -12.74 -30.86
C ASP A 203 2.35 -11.91 -32.07
N GLU A 204 2.74 -10.62 -32.25
CA GLU A 204 2.24 -9.79 -33.38
C GLU A 204 3.07 -9.85 -34.68
N ASP A 205 4.22 -10.53 -34.73
CA ASP A 205 5.12 -10.52 -35.89
C ASP A 205 5.11 -11.81 -36.75
N SER A 206 4.15 -12.72 -36.58
CA SER A 206 4.15 -14.00 -37.33
C SER A 206 3.25 -14.07 -38.58
N ASP A 207 2.58 -12.98 -38.99
CA ASP A 207 1.65 -13.00 -40.14
C ASP A 207 2.09 -12.17 -41.37
N LEU A 208 3.38 -12.12 -41.69
CA LEU A 208 3.86 -11.57 -42.96
C LEU A 208 4.76 -12.53 -43.69
N ASP A 209 4.24 -13.63 -44.25
CA ASP A 209 4.78 -14.25 -45.45
C ASP A 209 3.73 -15.17 -46.10
N THR A 210 2.95 -14.60 -47.06
CA THR A 210 2.30 -15.38 -48.11
C THR A 210 2.76 -14.80 -49.45
N PRO A 211 3.61 -15.46 -50.22
CA PRO A 211 3.92 -15.07 -51.61
C PRO A 211 2.81 -15.52 -52.54
N LEU A 212 2.57 -14.69 -53.55
CA LEU A 212 1.71 -14.85 -54.72
C LEU A 212 2.00 -16.11 -55.58
#